data_279c625540f66db96983495ba4a9c4b5
#
_entry.id   279c625540f66db96983495ba4a9c4b5
#
_cell.length_a   1.000
_cell.length_b   1.000
_cell.length_c   1.000
_cell.angle_alpha   90.00
_cell.angle_beta   90.00
_cell.angle_gamma   90.00
#
_symmetry.space_group_name_H-M   'P 1'
#
loop_
_entity.id
_entity.type
_entity.pdbx_description
1 polymer ?
#
loop_
_entity_poly.entity_id
_entity_poly.type
_entity_poly.pdbx_seq_one_letter_code
_entity_poly.pdbx_strand_id
1 'polypeptide(L)'
;MIEKLLANPFAGDGTLHPDLHLIFVDEVCGLFKLAGIPDDVFKRKVFPLSLKGDALTWYRLCDDTGSWNYKRLKLEFHQKFYPMHLVHRDRNYIYNFWPREGESIAQDWGGLNQCYIHAPIMSSQEKQLFKKFMLGFLKTIAPCSILLVLALL
;
A
#
# COMPACT_ATOMS: atom_id res chain seq x y z
N MET A 1 19.94 -0.21 8.42
CA MET A 1 19.14 -0.22 7.16
C MET A 1 18.60 -1.61 6.86
N ILE A 2 19.47 -2.57 6.59
CA ILE A 2 19.07 -3.94 6.23
C ILE A 2 18.20 -4.57 7.31
N GLU A 3 18.48 -4.36 8.58
CA GLU A 3 17.67 -4.85 9.70
C GLU A 3 16.20 -4.41 9.64
N LYS A 4 15.92 -3.17 9.24
CA LYS A 4 14.55 -2.68 9.08
C LYS A 4 13.80 -3.39 7.95
N LEU A 5 14.48 -3.69 6.84
CA LEU A 5 13.90 -4.42 5.71
C LEU A 5 13.69 -5.89 6.05
N LEU A 6 14.61 -6.49 6.80
CA LEU A 6 14.52 -7.87 7.24
C LEU A 6 13.49 -8.09 8.36
N ALA A 7 13.16 -7.05 9.13
CA ALA A 7 12.21 -7.15 10.24
C ALA A 7 10.77 -7.44 9.76
N ASN A 8 10.37 -6.91 8.60
CA ASN A 8 9.02 -7.09 8.03
C ASN A 8 9.09 -7.43 6.53
N PRO A 9 9.65 -8.60 6.16
CA PRO A 9 9.78 -8.97 4.77
C PRO A 9 8.41 -9.36 4.18
N PHE A 10 8.18 -8.96 2.93
CA PHE A 10 6.98 -9.33 2.19
C PHE A 10 7.01 -10.79 1.76
N ALA A 11 5.99 -11.56 2.12
CA ALA A 11 5.90 -12.99 1.85
C ALA A 11 5.11 -13.34 0.58
N GLY A 12 4.17 -12.49 0.17
CA GLY A 12 3.25 -12.78 -0.92
C GLY A 12 2.01 -13.60 -0.50
N ASP A 13 1.78 -13.74 0.80
CA ASP A 13 0.70 -14.52 1.42
C ASP A 13 -0.59 -13.71 1.68
N GLY A 14 -0.62 -12.45 1.26
CA GLY A 14 -1.76 -11.54 1.45
C GLY A 14 -1.82 -10.87 2.83
N THR A 15 -0.87 -11.13 3.73
CA THR A 15 -0.83 -10.49 5.07
C THR A 15 -0.42 -9.02 4.99
N LEU A 16 0.40 -8.66 4.01
CA LEU A 16 0.85 -7.30 3.77
C LEU A 16 0.46 -6.86 2.37
N HIS A 17 -0.07 -5.64 2.25
CA HIS A 17 -0.42 -5.10 0.94
C HIS A 17 0.83 -4.76 0.12
N PRO A 18 0.90 -5.17 -1.18
CA PRO A 18 2.09 -4.96 -2.00
C PRO A 18 2.53 -3.50 -2.12
N ASP A 19 1.58 -2.57 -2.25
CA ASP A 19 1.91 -1.15 -2.37
C ASP A 19 2.49 -0.56 -1.08
N LEU A 20 1.99 -0.99 0.09
CA LEU A 20 2.57 -0.58 1.37
C LEU A 20 4.01 -1.06 1.49
N HIS A 21 4.28 -2.27 1.01
CA HIS A 21 5.64 -2.79 0.97
C HIS A 21 6.54 -1.97 0.02
N LEU A 22 6.05 -1.61 -1.17
CA LEU A 22 6.80 -0.78 -2.12
C LEU A 22 7.11 0.62 -1.55
N ILE A 23 6.11 1.24 -0.89
CA ILE A 23 6.29 2.53 -0.21
C ILE A 23 7.35 2.40 0.88
N PHE A 24 7.25 1.37 1.72
CA PHE A 24 8.22 1.12 2.78
C PHE A 24 9.65 0.95 2.25
N VAL A 25 9.84 0.18 1.17
CA VAL A 25 11.15 0.03 0.52
C VAL A 25 11.65 1.36 -0.02
N ASP A 26 10.79 2.14 -0.68
CA ASP A 26 11.14 3.47 -1.21
C ASP A 26 11.56 4.43 -0.10
N GLU A 27 10.84 4.45 1.02
CA GLU A 27 11.16 5.28 2.19
C GLU A 27 12.50 4.88 2.82
N VAL A 28 12.69 3.58 3.10
CA VAL A 28 13.93 3.09 3.71
C VAL A 28 15.12 3.36 2.82
N CYS A 29 15.01 3.12 1.51
CA CYS A 29 16.09 3.42 0.56
C CYS A 29 16.34 4.92 0.43
N GLY A 30 15.29 5.76 0.52
CA GLY A 30 15.40 7.21 0.46
C GLY A 30 16.21 7.83 1.60
N LEU A 31 16.27 7.14 2.76
CA LEU A 31 17.10 7.56 3.91
C LEU A 31 18.60 7.33 3.68
N PHE A 32 18.98 6.53 2.67
CA PHE A 32 20.35 6.11 2.43
C PHE A 32 20.75 6.40 0.99
N LYS A 33 21.42 7.52 0.79
CA LYS A 33 22.02 7.86 -0.51
C LYS A 33 23.49 7.47 -0.53
N LEU A 34 23.85 6.59 -1.45
CA LEU A 34 25.25 6.22 -1.68
C LEU A 34 25.82 7.09 -2.81
N ALA A 35 26.89 7.80 -2.52
CA ALA A 35 27.56 8.63 -3.51
C ALA A 35 28.01 7.78 -4.72
N GLY A 36 27.69 8.24 -5.92
CA GLY A 36 28.07 7.56 -7.17
C GLY A 36 27.18 6.40 -7.62
N ILE A 37 26.15 6.02 -6.84
CA ILE A 37 25.21 4.97 -7.25
C ILE A 37 23.84 5.58 -7.52
N PRO A 38 23.28 5.42 -8.74
CA PRO A 38 21.92 5.86 -9.04
C PRO A 38 20.89 5.20 -8.12
N ASP A 39 19.90 5.96 -7.66
CA ASP A 39 18.85 5.49 -6.74
C ASP A 39 18.12 4.23 -7.27
N ASP A 40 17.86 4.18 -8.57
CA ASP A 40 17.20 3.05 -9.23
C ASP A 40 18.02 1.75 -9.09
N VAL A 41 19.32 1.83 -9.30
CA VAL A 41 20.24 0.69 -9.17
C VAL A 41 20.32 0.24 -7.71
N PHE A 42 20.40 1.18 -6.78
CA PHE A 42 20.46 0.90 -5.36
C PHE A 42 19.18 0.20 -4.89
N LYS A 43 18.00 0.79 -5.18
CA LYS A 43 16.70 0.23 -4.82
C LYS A 43 16.49 -1.17 -5.38
N ARG A 44 16.87 -1.38 -6.63
CA ARG A 44 16.79 -2.69 -7.27
C ARG A 44 17.63 -3.75 -6.55
N LYS A 45 18.84 -3.40 -6.12
CA LYS A 45 19.74 -4.32 -5.39
C LYS A 45 19.24 -4.63 -3.98
N VAL A 46 18.57 -3.68 -3.34
CA VAL A 46 18.04 -3.82 -1.98
C VAL A 46 16.69 -4.55 -1.94
N PHE A 47 15.88 -4.41 -2.99
CA PHE A 47 14.53 -4.95 -3.04
C PHE A 47 14.43 -6.45 -2.67
N PRO A 48 15.24 -7.37 -3.22
CA PRO A 48 15.12 -8.79 -2.88
C PRO A 48 15.43 -9.10 -1.40
N LEU A 49 16.16 -8.23 -0.71
CA LEU A 49 16.45 -8.39 0.73
C LEU A 49 15.20 -8.11 1.59
N SER A 50 14.19 -7.46 1.01
CA SER A 50 12.91 -7.18 1.67
C SER A 50 11.84 -8.24 1.39
N LEU A 51 12.17 -9.32 0.68
CA LEU A 51 11.26 -10.38 0.29
C LEU A 51 11.55 -11.69 1.01
N LYS A 52 10.52 -12.51 1.21
CA LYS A 52 10.63 -13.89 1.69
C LYS A 52 9.60 -14.80 1.00
N GLY A 53 9.68 -16.11 1.24
CA GLY A 53 8.69 -17.08 0.77
C GLY A 53 8.42 -17.01 -0.72
N ASP A 54 7.14 -16.98 -1.10
CA ASP A 54 6.69 -16.98 -2.48
C ASP A 54 7.11 -15.72 -3.25
N ALA A 55 7.19 -14.58 -2.57
CA ALA A 55 7.63 -13.34 -3.18
C ALA A 55 9.11 -13.38 -3.59
N LEU A 56 9.96 -13.95 -2.74
CA LEU A 56 11.38 -14.12 -3.07
C LEU A 56 11.57 -15.16 -4.18
N THR A 57 10.79 -16.24 -4.15
CA THR A 57 10.81 -17.27 -5.20
C THR A 57 10.38 -16.67 -6.54
N TRP A 58 9.29 -15.92 -6.55
CA TRP A 58 8.85 -15.19 -7.75
C TRP A 58 9.93 -14.26 -8.29
N TYR A 59 10.56 -13.45 -7.43
CA TYR A 59 11.62 -12.53 -7.84
C TYR A 59 12.76 -13.26 -8.55
N ARG A 60 13.24 -14.35 -7.96
CA ARG A 60 14.33 -15.16 -8.51
C ARG A 60 14.00 -15.78 -9.87
N LEU A 61 12.73 -16.17 -10.07
CA LEU A 61 12.29 -16.76 -11.33
C LEU A 61 12.08 -15.72 -12.44
N CYS A 62 11.68 -14.50 -12.10
CA CYS A 62 11.32 -13.48 -13.08
C CYS A 62 12.50 -12.58 -13.49
N ASP A 63 13.43 -12.28 -12.60
CA ASP A 63 14.58 -11.40 -12.87
C ASP A 63 15.89 -12.20 -13.00
N ASP A 64 15.85 -13.40 -13.58
CA ASP A 64 17.01 -14.27 -13.77
C ASP A 64 18.13 -13.59 -14.59
N THR A 65 17.76 -12.71 -15.53
CA THR A 65 18.73 -11.95 -16.34
C THR A 65 19.24 -10.67 -15.69
N GLY A 66 18.64 -10.24 -14.58
CA GLY A 66 18.98 -8.97 -13.94
C GLY A 66 18.69 -7.74 -14.81
N SER A 67 17.83 -7.87 -15.83
CA SER A 67 17.60 -6.85 -16.86
C SER A 67 16.56 -5.80 -16.47
N TRP A 68 15.79 -6.05 -15.42
CA TRP A 68 14.73 -5.13 -15.01
C TRP A 68 15.29 -3.92 -14.28
N ASN A 69 14.84 -2.73 -14.66
CA ASN A 69 15.03 -1.54 -13.84
C ASN A 69 14.02 -1.54 -12.67
N TYR A 70 14.24 -0.71 -11.67
CA TYR A 70 13.38 -0.69 -10.48
C TYR A 70 11.92 -0.32 -10.79
N LYS A 71 11.70 0.55 -11.80
CA LYS A 71 10.34 0.91 -12.23
C LYS A 71 9.59 -0.30 -12.80
N ARG A 72 10.23 -1.09 -13.65
CA ARG A 72 9.65 -2.33 -14.20
C ARG A 72 9.42 -3.35 -13.09
N LEU A 73 10.39 -3.52 -12.21
CA LEU A 73 10.28 -4.42 -11.06
C LEU A 73 9.05 -4.12 -10.21
N LYS A 74 8.80 -2.84 -9.89
CA LYS A 74 7.59 -2.43 -9.15
C LYS A 74 6.30 -2.79 -9.90
N LEU A 75 6.27 -2.58 -11.21
CA LEU A 75 5.10 -2.90 -12.03
C LEU A 75 4.79 -4.40 -12.02
N GLU A 76 5.79 -5.22 -12.28
CA GLU A 76 5.64 -6.68 -12.33
C GLU A 76 5.29 -7.26 -10.94
N PHE A 77 5.90 -6.73 -9.88
CA PHE A 77 5.58 -7.07 -8.50
C PHE A 77 4.12 -6.75 -8.16
N HIS A 78 3.67 -5.55 -8.53
CA HIS A 78 2.30 -5.13 -8.31
C HIS A 78 1.32 -6.02 -9.08
N GLN A 79 1.55 -6.28 -10.37
CA GLN A 79 0.70 -7.16 -11.18
C GLN A 79 0.60 -8.58 -10.62
N LYS A 80 1.71 -9.10 -10.07
CA LYS A 80 1.74 -10.44 -9.48
C LYS A 80 0.96 -10.53 -8.17
N PHE A 81 1.19 -9.60 -7.24
CA PHE A 81 0.66 -9.69 -5.88
C PHE A 81 -0.59 -8.86 -5.64
N TYR A 82 -0.94 -7.97 -6.57
CA TYR A 82 -2.19 -7.20 -6.55
C TYR A 82 -2.83 -7.13 -7.94
N PRO A 83 -3.26 -8.28 -8.46
CA PRO A 83 -3.87 -8.34 -9.78
C PRO A 83 -5.20 -7.59 -9.84
N MET A 84 -5.63 -7.24 -11.06
CA MET A 84 -6.76 -6.34 -11.32
C MET A 84 -8.08 -6.76 -10.64
N HIS A 85 -8.32 -8.05 -10.44
CA HIS A 85 -9.52 -8.51 -9.75
C HIS A 85 -9.56 -8.11 -8.26
N LEU A 86 -8.40 -8.05 -7.59
CA LEU A 86 -8.30 -7.53 -6.22
C LEU A 86 -8.53 -6.02 -6.18
N VAL A 87 -7.98 -5.30 -7.16
CA VAL A 87 -8.25 -3.87 -7.35
C VAL A 87 -9.74 -3.59 -7.46
N HIS A 88 -10.43 -4.35 -8.33
CA HIS A 88 -11.88 -4.19 -8.50
C HIS A 88 -12.67 -4.57 -7.25
N ARG A 89 -12.27 -5.63 -6.55
CA ARG A 89 -12.90 -6.04 -5.29
C ARG A 89 -12.80 -4.93 -4.25
N ASP A 90 -11.61 -4.40 -4.03
CA ASP A 90 -11.38 -3.39 -3.00
C ASP A 90 -12.03 -2.05 -3.37
N ARG A 91 -12.01 -1.69 -4.65
CA ARG A 91 -12.77 -0.54 -5.16
C ARG A 91 -14.27 -0.70 -4.93
N ASN A 92 -14.85 -1.84 -5.29
CA ASN A 92 -16.27 -2.12 -5.07
C ASN A 92 -16.63 -2.11 -3.59
N TYR A 93 -15.74 -2.60 -2.72
CA TYR A 93 -15.96 -2.53 -1.27
C TYR A 93 -16.04 -1.07 -0.80
N ILE A 94 -15.15 -0.20 -1.26
CA ILE A 94 -15.16 1.23 -0.89
C ILE A 94 -16.42 1.93 -1.41
N TYR A 95 -16.83 1.68 -2.66
CA TYR A 95 -18.00 2.32 -3.25
C TYR A 95 -19.33 1.86 -2.64
N ASN A 96 -19.40 0.60 -2.22
CA ASN A 96 -20.60 0.01 -1.62
C ASN A 96 -20.55 -0.01 -0.08
N PHE A 97 -19.54 0.65 0.50
CA PHE A 97 -19.46 0.73 1.94
C PHE A 97 -20.63 1.55 2.49
N TRP A 98 -21.40 0.91 3.35
CA TRP A 98 -22.48 1.53 4.10
C TRP A 98 -22.40 1.05 5.55
N PRO A 99 -22.44 1.97 6.54
CA PRO A 99 -22.42 1.60 7.94
C PRO A 99 -23.62 0.70 8.27
N ARG A 100 -23.41 -0.33 9.05
CA ARG A 100 -24.49 -1.21 9.51
C ARG A 100 -25.15 -0.62 10.74
N GLU A 101 -26.48 -0.78 10.84
CA GLU A 101 -27.20 -0.38 12.02
C GLU A 101 -26.67 -1.15 13.26
N GLY A 102 -26.21 -0.41 14.29
CA GLY A 102 -25.68 -0.99 15.53
C GLY A 102 -24.16 -1.22 15.56
N GLU A 103 -23.43 -1.02 14.47
CA GLU A 103 -21.96 -1.02 14.51
C GLU A 103 -21.43 0.28 15.09
N SER A 104 -20.34 0.19 15.88
CA SER A 104 -19.68 1.38 16.38
C SER A 104 -18.88 2.08 15.29
N ILE A 105 -18.85 3.41 15.31
CA ILE A 105 -18.07 4.25 14.38
C ILE A 105 -16.59 3.79 14.30
N ALA A 106 -16.03 3.31 15.41
CA ALA A 106 -14.66 2.82 15.46
C ALA A 106 -14.45 1.52 14.67
N GLN A 107 -15.44 0.63 14.63
CA GLN A 107 -15.40 -0.62 13.86
C GLN A 107 -15.56 -0.33 12.37
N ASP A 108 -16.53 0.51 12.01
CA ASP A 108 -16.74 0.98 10.64
C ASP A 108 -15.51 1.71 10.09
N TRP A 109 -14.91 2.57 10.92
CA TRP A 109 -13.69 3.31 10.57
C TRP A 109 -12.50 2.38 10.34
N GLY A 110 -12.34 1.33 11.17
CA GLY A 110 -11.27 0.34 11.02
C GLY A 110 -11.34 -0.35 9.66
N GLY A 111 -12.50 -0.80 9.24
CA GLY A 111 -12.72 -1.44 7.95
C GLY A 111 -12.46 -0.49 6.77
N LEU A 112 -12.96 0.72 6.84
CA LEU A 112 -12.77 1.76 5.82
C LEU A 112 -11.32 2.22 5.69
N ASN A 113 -10.64 2.43 6.83
CA ASN A 113 -9.25 2.82 6.84
C ASN A 113 -8.35 1.72 6.27
N GLN A 114 -8.67 0.45 6.53
CA GLN A 114 -8.00 -0.68 5.91
C GLN A 114 -8.15 -0.64 4.39
N CYS A 115 -9.34 -0.40 3.87
CA CYS A 115 -9.58 -0.25 2.43
C CYS A 115 -8.90 0.99 1.84
N TYR A 116 -8.87 2.11 2.56
CA TYR A 116 -8.20 3.33 2.12
C TYR A 116 -6.66 3.15 2.04
N ILE A 117 -6.08 2.49 3.00
CA ILE A 117 -4.65 2.11 3.00
C ILE A 117 -4.35 1.18 1.81
N HIS A 118 -5.29 0.30 1.47
CA HIS A 118 -5.19 -0.62 0.33
C HIS A 118 -5.59 0.00 -1.01
N ALA A 119 -6.00 1.28 -1.05
CA ALA A 119 -6.44 1.97 -2.27
C ALA A 119 -5.41 2.99 -2.85
N PRO A 120 -4.11 2.68 -2.96
CA PRO A 120 -3.17 3.53 -3.69
C PRO A 120 -3.52 3.67 -5.18
N ILE A 121 -4.43 2.85 -5.69
CA ILE A 121 -4.91 2.75 -7.06
C ILE A 121 -6.04 3.73 -7.36
N MET A 122 -6.62 4.35 -6.35
CA MET A 122 -7.61 5.38 -6.57
C MET A 122 -6.95 6.59 -7.24
N SER A 123 -7.53 7.04 -8.33
CA SER A 123 -7.12 8.30 -8.97
C SER A 123 -7.22 9.45 -7.96
N SER A 124 -6.51 10.54 -8.21
CA SER A 124 -6.57 11.73 -7.35
C SER A 124 -8.00 12.25 -7.17
N GLN A 125 -8.86 12.09 -8.19
CA GLN A 125 -10.28 12.47 -8.13
C GLN A 125 -11.08 11.54 -7.22
N GLU A 126 -10.86 10.23 -7.31
CA GLU A 126 -11.53 9.25 -6.45
C GLU A 126 -11.13 9.41 -4.97
N LYS A 127 -9.85 9.71 -4.68
CA LYS A 127 -9.38 10.03 -3.32
C LYS A 127 -10.07 11.28 -2.77
N GLN A 128 -10.25 12.32 -3.59
CA GLN A 128 -10.97 13.53 -3.19
C GLN A 128 -12.46 13.25 -2.95
N LEU A 129 -13.09 12.44 -3.79
CA LEU A 129 -14.48 12.05 -3.64
C LEU A 129 -14.69 11.25 -2.35
N PHE A 130 -13.82 10.28 -2.10
CA PHE A 130 -13.82 9.49 -0.87
C PHE A 130 -13.61 10.37 0.37
N LYS A 131 -12.66 11.30 0.30
CA LYS A 131 -12.41 12.27 1.38
C LYS A 131 -13.65 13.15 1.65
N LYS A 132 -14.32 13.64 0.60
CA LYS A 132 -15.58 14.41 0.74
C LYS A 132 -16.70 13.57 1.35
N PHE A 133 -16.84 12.32 0.91
CA PHE A 133 -17.82 11.38 1.46
C PHE A 133 -17.57 11.14 2.95
N MET A 134 -16.32 10.86 3.32
CA MET A 134 -15.93 10.66 4.71
C MET A 134 -16.16 11.88 5.60
N LEU A 135 -15.87 13.07 5.09
CA LEU A 135 -16.15 14.33 5.82
C LEU A 135 -17.65 14.55 6.00
N GLY A 136 -18.46 14.22 5.00
CA GLY A 136 -19.93 14.28 5.07
C GLY A 136 -20.48 13.30 6.12
N PHE A 137 -19.99 12.08 6.10
CA PHE A 137 -20.35 11.00 7.02
C PHE A 137 -20.00 11.37 8.49
N LEU A 138 -18.78 11.85 8.73
CA LEU A 138 -18.34 12.27 10.07
C LEU A 138 -19.15 13.44 10.61
N LYS A 139 -19.54 14.39 9.75
CA LYS A 139 -20.41 15.53 10.13
C LYS A 139 -21.80 15.07 10.59
N THR A 140 -22.31 14.00 10.00
CA THR A 140 -23.64 13.47 10.30
C THR A 140 -23.66 12.69 11.60
N ILE A 141 -22.56 11.99 11.95
CA ILE A 141 -22.55 11.04 13.07
C ILE A 141 -21.90 11.62 14.33
N ALA A 142 -20.90 12.47 14.21
CA ALA A 142 -20.18 13.01 15.37
C ALA A 142 -19.66 14.43 15.12
N PRO A 143 -20.47 15.45 15.31
CA PRO A 143 -20.06 16.85 15.10
C PRO A 143 -18.86 17.30 15.94
N CYS A 144 -18.59 16.63 17.08
CA CYS A 144 -17.47 16.97 17.98
C CYS A 144 -16.14 16.28 17.65
N SER A 145 -16.12 15.24 16.83
CA SER A 145 -14.91 14.43 16.58
C SER A 145 -14.14 14.82 15.31
N ILE A 146 -14.59 15.82 14.59
CA ILE A 146 -14.06 16.24 13.27
C ILE A 146 -12.61 16.74 13.37
N LEU A 147 -12.22 17.36 14.48
CA LEU A 147 -10.88 17.92 14.65
C LEU A 147 -9.78 16.85 14.75
N LEU A 148 -10.09 15.68 15.28
CA LEU A 148 -9.11 14.59 15.42
C LEU A 148 -8.81 13.89 14.09
N VAL A 149 -9.79 13.81 13.20
CA VAL A 149 -9.67 13.14 11.89
C VAL A 149 -8.96 14.02 10.88
N LEU A 150 -9.15 15.34 10.95
CA LEU A 150 -8.45 16.29 10.07
C LEU A 150 -6.94 16.37 10.34
N ALA A 151 -6.47 15.96 11.52
CA ALA A 151 -5.06 15.91 11.85
C ALA A 151 -4.33 14.65 11.35
N LEU A 152 -5.09 13.64 10.87
CA LEU A 152 -4.58 12.34 10.43
C LEU A 152 -4.68 12.15 8.89
N LEU A 153 -5.22 13.13 8.16
CA LEU A 153 -5.36 13.15 6.70
C LEU A 153 -4.46 14.20 6.05
#